data_0be0d692c905dc89eba5d81810019a91
#
_entry.id   0be0d692c905dc89eba5d81810019a91
#
_cell.length_a   1.000
_cell.length_b   1.000
_cell.length_c   1.000
_cell.angle_alpha   90.00
_cell.angle_beta   90.00
_cell.angle_gamma   90.00
#
_symmetry.space_group_name_H-M   'P 1'
#
loop_
_entity.id
_entity.type
_entity.pdbx_description
1 polymer ?
#
loop_
_entity_poly.entity_id
_entity_poly.type
_entity_poly.pdbx_seq_one_letter_code
_entity_poly.pdbx_strand_id
1 'polypeptide(L)'
;KAELDKKFPTESKTEDFLNKIKDSSFTVSDITKKPGKRNPGAPFTTSTLQQEANSRLGFSAKTTMSAAQKLYQSGKITYMRTDSVNLSKQALAASADYIKQTFGESYHQFRTFKTKSASAQEAHEAIRPTNVAIEDVAGSPYEKKLYKLIRAKTLASQMKPAEIEKTIISIDISSVTENFEAKGEVVVFDGFLKVYPSSQKDLDMPPVSVGEELRYDHIMAKEIFQKPPARYTEGSLVKKLEELGIGRPSTYATIIDTVQVRGYAEKGDGEGQPRNVITYKISSGTTDSKVEREIIQEKTGSTKGKLIPTPAGEVLSDFLNEHFNQVVDYGWTADLEEDFDKIAIGDENRNEVLDEFYKPFHKLIVESGGIDRSQVAQSREIGVDPKTGKIVL
;
A
#
# COMPACT_ATOMS: atom_id res chain seq x y z
N LYS A 1 13.66 -22.84 1.44
CA LYS A 1 12.26 -23.15 1.82
C LYS A 1 11.49 -23.49 0.56
N ALA A 2 10.75 -24.63 0.58
CA ALA A 2 9.81 -25.00 -0.46
C ALA A 2 8.38 -24.96 0.11
N GLU A 3 7.41 -24.72 -0.73
CA GLU A 3 6.00 -24.70 -0.38
C GLU A 3 5.24 -25.70 -1.25
N LEU A 4 4.23 -26.37 -0.65
CA LEU A 4 3.36 -27.25 -1.42
C LEU A 4 2.50 -26.41 -2.37
N ASP A 5 2.28 -26.88 -3.57
CA ASP A 5 1.43 -26.23 -4.58
C ASP A 5 -0.07 -26.29 -4.24
N LYS A 6 -0.44 -27.04 -3.19
CA LYS A 6 -1.82 -27.30 -2.76
C LYS A 6 -2.10 -26.88 -1.33
N LYS A 7 -3.32 -26.42 -1.09
CA LYS A 7 -3.87 -26.15 0.24
C LYS A 7 -4.95 -27.18 0.57
N PHE A 8 -5.00 -27.61 1.82
CA PHE A 8 -6.01 -28.53 2.31
C PHE A 8 -7.14 -27.76 3.02
N PRO A 9 -8.43 -28.11 2.78
CA PRO A 9 -9.55 -27.38 3.33
C PRO A 9 -9.86 -27.72 4.80
N THR A 10 -9.35 -28.84 5.33
CA THR A 10 -9.60 -29.32 6.69
C THR A 10 -8.36 -29.82 7.38
N GLU A 11 -8.37 -29.79 8.72
CA GLU A 11 -7.30 -30.32 9.56
C GLU A 11 -7.04 -31.82 9.27
N SER A 12 -8.08 -32.66 9.22
CA SER A 12 -7.98 -34.09 8.95
C SER A 12 -7.27 -34.40 7.62
N LYS A 13 -7.65 -33.68 6.52
CA LYS A 13 -6.98 -33.86 5.22
C LYS A 13 -5.51 -33.46 5.24
N THR A 14 -5.16 -32.48 6.05
CA THR A 14 -3.78 -32.05 6.25
C THR A 14 -2.99 -33.13 6.98
N GLU A 15 -3.55 -33.70 8.06
CA GLU A 15 -2.94 -34.76 8.84
C GLU A 15 -2.77 -36.03 8.01
N ASP A 16 -3.82 -36.44 7.27
CA ASP A 16 -3.77 -37.59 6.34
C ASP A 16 -2.66 -37.44 5.30
N PHE A 17 -2.52 -36.24 4.74
CA PHE A 17 -1.44 -35.94 3.79
C PHE A 17 -0.06 -36.05 4.44
N LEU A 18 0.13 -35.43 5.59
CA LEU A 18 1.41 -35.47 6.32
C LEU A 18 1.80 -36.91 6.71
N ASN A 19 0.83 -37.70 7.14
CA ASN A 19 1.06 -39.11 7.44
C ASN A 19 1.47 -39.96 6.21
N LYS A 20 0.99 -39.58 5.01
CA LYS A 20 1.40 -40.22 3.75
C LYS A 20 2.83 -39.89 3.37
N ILE A 21 3.27 -38.63 3.62
CA ILE A 21 4.58 -38.16 3.13
C ILE A 21 5.70 -38.26 4.15
N LYS A 22 5.42 -38.58 5.43
CA LYS A 22 6.40 -38.54 6.52
C LYS A 22 7.63 -39.45 6.26
N ASP A 23 7.42 -40.54 5.55
CA ASP A 23 8.46 -41.53 5.22
C ASP A 23 8.85 -41.47 3.72
N SER A 24 8.50 -40.44 3.02
CA SER A 24 8.78 -40.27 1.59
C SER A 24 10.17 -39.74 1.34
N SER A 25 10.73 -40.08 0.17
CA SER A 25 11.86 -39.35 -0.40
C SER A 25 11.40 -38.14 -1.19
N PHE A 26 12.27 -37.13 -1.27
CA PHE A 26 12.04 -35.87 -1.94
C PHE A 26 13.12 -35.66 -2.99
N THR A 27 12.73 -35.68 -4.26
CA THR A 27 13.69 -35.63 -5.37
C THR A 27 13.41 -34.39 -6.24
N VAL A 28 14.46 -33.69 -6.63
CA VAL A 28 14.35 -32.58 -7.58
C VAL A 28 13.91 -33.13 -8.94
N SER A 29 12.67 -32.80 -9.36
CA SER A 29 12.13 -33.28 -10.64
C SER A 29 12.36 -32.30 -11.78
N ASP A 30 12.40 -31.00 -11.50
CA ASP A 30 12.65 -29.94 -12.50
C ASP A 30 13.30 -28.73 -11.90
N ILE A 31 14.11 -28.04 -12.72
CA ILE A 31 14.71 -26.73 -12.41
C ILE A 31 14.46 -25.81 -13.58
N THR A 32 13.46 -24.96 -13.43
CA THR A 32 13.12 -23.97 -14.45
C THR A 32 13.69 -22.60 -14.09
N LYS A 33 14.53 -22.04 -15.00
CA LYS A 33 15.03 -20.67 -14.91
C LYS A 33 14.35 -19.79 -15.94
N LYS A 34 13.80 -18.65 -15.48
CA LYS A 34 13.08 -17.70 -16.34
C LYS A 34 13.63 -16.29 -16.14
N PRO A 35 14.02 -15.60 -17.23
CA PRO A 35 14.37 -14.20 -17.13
C PRO A 35 13.12 -13.38 -16.80
N GLY A 36 13.31 -12.35 -16.00
CA GLY A 36 12.27 -11.40 -15.66
C GLY A 36 12.82 -9.97 -15.63
N LYS A 37 11.93 -8.99 -15.58
CA LYS A 37 12.29 -7.58 -15.47
C LYS A 37 11.43 -6.92 -14.42
N ARG A 38 12.05 -6.04 -13.61
CA ARG A 38 11.35 -5.10 -12.76
C ARG A 38 11.49 -3.72 -13.39
N ASN A 39 10.37 -3.09 -13.74
CA ASN A 39 10.36 -1.77 -14.36
C ASN A 39 10.34 -0.68 -13.29
N PRO A 40 11.03 0.46 -13.50
CA PRO A 40 10.87 1.62 -12.64
C PRO A 40 9.49 2.24 -12.81
N GLY A 41 8.97 2.81 -11.71
CA GLY A 41 7.74 3.60 -11.74
C GLY A 41 7.99 5.02 -12.25
N ALA A 42 6.88 5.73 -12.56
CA ALA A 42 6.90 7.12 -12.98
C ALA A 42 7.48 8.04 -11.88
N PRO A 43 7.91 9.27 -12.24
CA PRO A 43 8.18 10.34 -11.28
C PRO A 43 6.96 10.62 -10.40
N PHE A 44 7.17 11.30 -9.29
CA PHE A 44 6.10 11.53 -8.32
C PHE A 44 5.05 12.53 -8.78
N THR A 45 3.79 12.16 -8.58
CA THR A 45 2.65 13.06 -8.35
C THR A 45 2.54 13.38 -6.87
N THR A 46 1.66 14.30 -6.48
CA THR A 46 1.35 14.57 -5.07
C THR A 46 0.87 13.33 -4.34
N SER A 47 -0.05 12.58 -4.94
CA SER A 47 -0.60 11.35 -4.37
C SER A 47 0.47 10.29 -4.16
N THR A 48 1.25 9.98 -5.19
CA THR A 48 2.28 8.94 -5.12
C THR A 48 3.43 9.33 -4.19
N LEU A 49 3.76 10.64 -4.06
CA LEU A 49 4.73 11.14 -3.08
C LEU A 49 4.25 10.89 -1.66
N GLN A 50 2.98 11.19 -1.35
CA GLN A 50 2.40 10.96 -0.02
C GLN A 50 2.37 9.46 0.31
N GLN A 51 2.00 8.61 -0.63
CA GLN A 51 2.00 7.14 -0.48
C GLN A 51 3.39 6.60 -0.15
N GLU A 52 4.39 6.96 -0.96
CA GLU A 52 5.76 6.46 -0.79
C GLU A 52 6.47 7.06 0.44
N ALA A 53 6.22 8.34 0.77
CA ALA A 53 6.74 8.94 1.99
C ALA A 53 6.12 8.30 3.24
N ASN A 54 4.84 7.94 3.21
CA ASN A 54 4.19 7.22 4.30
C ASN A 54 4.79 5.81 4.46
N SER A 55 4.93 5.06 3.37
CA SER A 55 5.39 3.66 3.44
C SER A 55 6.89 3.53 3.72
N ARG A 56 7.75 4.41 3.15
CA ARG A 56 9.20 4.31 3.23
C ARG A 56 9.82 5.14 4.36
N LEU A 57 9.21 6.30 4.67
CA LEU A 57 9.76 7.24 5.66
C LEU A 57 8.90 7.33 6.93
N GLY A 58 7.70 6.73 6.93
CA GLY A 58 6.74 6.83 8.04
C GLY A 58 6.14 8.22 8.19
N PHE A 59 6.18 9.06 7.15
CA PHE A 59 5.64 10.42 7.21
C PHE A 59 4.12 10.42 7.08
N SER A 60 3.47 11.32 7.83
CA SER A 60 2.06 11.63 7.57
C SER A 60 1.92 12.41 6.26
N ALA A 61 0.72 12.43 5.69
CA ALA A 61 0.42 13.24 4.51
C ALA A 61 0.73 14.73 4.77
N LYS A 62 0.34 15.25 5.94
CA LYS A 62 0.63 16.62 6.38
C LYS A 62 2.14 16.90 6.51
N THR A 63 2.90 16.00 7.13
CA THR A 63 4.36 16.12 7.26
C THR A 63 5.03 16.13 5.90
N THR A 64 4.60 15.25 5.00
CA THR A 64 5.10 15.16 3.62
C THR A 64 4.88 16.47 2.88
N MET A 65 3.65 17.00 2.91
CA MET A 65 3.34 18.25 2.20
C MET A 65 4.01 19.47 2.81
N SER A 66 4.16 19.53 4.14
CA SER A 66 4.92 20.60 4.81
C SER A 66 6.40 20.61 4.41
N ALA A 67 7.04 19.44 4.37
CA ALA A 67 8.42 19.32 3.93
C ALA A 67 8.57 19.64 2.43
N ALA A 68 7.66 19.16 1.59
CA ALA A 68 7.64 19.45 0.16
C ALA A 68 7.46 20.94 -0.13
N GLN A 69 6.58 21.62 0.61
CA GLN A 69 6.37 23.08 0.50
C GLN A 69 7.66 23.86 0.77
N LYS A 70 8.40 23.51 1.82
CA LYS A 70 9.68 24.15 2.15
C LYS A 70 10.76 23.90 1.09
N LEU A 71 10.83 22.67 0.57
CA LEU A 71 11.75 22.32 -0.52
C LEU A 71 11.43 23.12 -1.79
N TYR A 72 10.16 23.27 -2.11
CA TYR A 72 9.72 24.09 -3.24
C TYR A 72 10.06 25.57 -3.04
N GLN A 73 9.71 26.16 -1.90
CA GLN A 73 9.98 27.56 -1.57
C GLN A 73 11.49 27.89 -1.59
N SER A 74 12.33 26.91 -1.22
CA SER A 74 13.79 27.03 -1.30
C SER A 74 14.37 26.70 -2.69
N GLY A 75 13.53 26.48 -3.69
CA GLY A 75 13.93 26.20 -5.07
C GLY A 75 14.62 24.85 -5.28
N LYS A 76 14.36 23.87 -4.40
CA LYS A 76 15.03 22.53 -4.47
C LYS A 76 14.25 21.52 -5.29
N ILE A 77 12.95 21.67 -5.38
CA ILE A 77 12.05 20.79 -6.17
C ILE A 77 11.09 21.62 -7.01
N THR A 78 10.47 21.01 -8.01
CA THR A 78 9.33 21.57 -8.75
C THR A 78 8.10 21.68 -7.84
N TYR A 79 7.03 22.30 -8.33
CA TYR A 79 5.81 22.48 -7.55
C TYR A 79 5.24 21.13 -7.09
N MET A 80 4.96 21.02 -5.79
CA MET A 80 4.60 19.76 -5.13
C MET A 80 3.12 19.38 -5.24
N ARG A 81 2.27 20.26 -5.79
CA ARG A 81 0.86 19.94 -6.03
C ARG A 81 0.64 19.73 -7.52
N THR A 82 0.75 18.48 -7.95
CA THR A 82 0.61 18.08 -9.34
C THR A 82 0.12 16.64 -9.44
N ASP A 83 -0.66 16.36 -10.43
CA ASP A 83 -1.06 15.02 -10.87
C ASP A 83 -0.27 14.55 -12.10
N SER A 84 0.60 15.42 -12.62
CA SER A 84 1.43 15.12 -13.78
C SER A 84 2.62 14.22 -13.42
N VAL A 85 2.93 13.29 -14.31
CA VAL A 85 4.14 12.45 -14.30
C VAL A 85 5.17 12.87 -15.34
N ASN A 86 4.94 13.99 -16.04
CA ASN A 86 5.80 14.47 -17.12
C ASN A 86 7.06 15.11 -16.59
N LEU A 87 8.14 14.94 -17.31
CA LEU A 87 9.41 15.66 -17.10
C LEU A 87 9.71 16.53 -18.29
N SER A 88 10.18 17.77 -18.06
CA SER A 88 10.60 18.64 -19.14
C SER A 88 11.80 18.06 -19.90
N LYS A 89 11.99 18.50 -21.14
CA LYS A 89 13.14 18.09 -21.96
C LYS A 89 14.47 18.35 -21.27
N GLN A 90 14.58 19.49 -20.56
CA GLN A 90 15.77 19.85 -19.79
C GLN A 90 16.01 18.88 -18.63
N ALA A 91 14.97 18.50 -17.88
CA ALA A 91 15.05 17.55 -16.77
C ALA A 91 15.44 16.15 -17.26
N LEU A 92 14.87 15.72 -18.40
CA LEU A 92 15.21 14.45 -19.03
C LEU A 92 16.69 14.42 -19.45
N ALA A 93 17.20 15.47 -20.11
CA ALA A 93 18.60 15.58 -20.52
C ALA A 93 19.54 15.58 -19.30
N ALA A 94 19.26 16.42 -18.29
CA ALA A 94 20.09 16.49 -17.08
C ALA A 94 20.10 15.15 -16.32
N SER A 95 18.98 14.43 -16.27
CA SER A 95 18.92 13.10 -15.65
C SER A 95 19.72 12.08 -16.45
N ALA A 96 19.64 12.12 -17.79
CA ALA A 96 20.40 11.23 -18.68
C ALA A 96 21.90 11.44 -18.50
N ASP A 97 22.35 12.69 -18.51
CA ASP A 97 23.76 13.04 -18.35
C ASP A 97 24.30 12.59 -16.98
N TYR A 98 23.55 12.86 -15.91
CA TYR A 98 23.92 12.44 -14.56
C TYR A 98 24.01 10.90 -14.46
N ILE A 99 23.01 10.17 -14.98
CA ILE A 99 23.00 8.70 -14.93
C ILE A 99 24.20 8.13 -15.70
N LYS A 100 24.45 8.62 -16.90
CA LYS A 100 25.55 8.15 -17.73
C LYS A 100 26.94 8.43 -17.13
N GLN A 101 27.12 9.61 -16.56
CA GLN A 101 28.40 9.99 -15.93
C GLN A 101 28.63 9.22 -14.61
N THR A 102 27.58 8.99 -13.82
CA THR A 102 27.72 8.40 -12.48
C THR A 102 27.68 6.88 -12.49
N PHE A 103 26.82 6.28 -13.32
CA PHE A 103 26.57 4.83 -13.32
C PHE A 103 26.98 4.15 -14.62
N GLY A 104 27.22 4.90 -15.69
CA GLY A 104 27.56 4.41 -17.02
C GLY A 104 26.37 4.39 -17.99
N GLU A 105 26.68 4.36 -19.29
CA GLU A 105 25.71 4.35 -20.40
C GLU A 105 24.70 3.19 -20.28
N SER A 106 25.13 2.05 -19.76
CA SER A 106 24.29 0.84 -19.61
C SER A 106 23.12 1.03 -18.65
N TYR A 107 23.15 2.03 -17.77
CA TYR A 107 22.07 2.29 -16.79
C TYR A 107 21.00 3.24 -17.31
N HIS A 108 21.27 4.01 -18.35
CA HIS A 108 20.30 4.98 -18.86
C HIS A 108 19.30 4.34 -19.84
N GLN A 109 18.04 4.71 -19.70
CA GLN A 109 16.98 4.45 -20.67
C GLN A 109 15.97 5.58 -20.65
N PHE A 110 15.88 6.31 -21.74
CA PHE A 110 14.85 7.34 -21.91
C PHE A 110 13.44 6.75 -21.79
N ARG A 111 12.58 7.41 -21.00
CA ARG A 111 11.16 7.08 -20.86
C ARG A 111 10.31 8.32 -20.71
N THR A 112 9.13 8.24 -21.28
CA THR A 112 8.02 9.13 -20.99
C THR A 112 6.89 8.31 -20.34
N PHE A 113 6.14 8.95 -19.47
CA PHE A 113 5.00 8.34 -18.78
C PHE A 113 3.74 9.09 -19.17
N LYS A 114 2.63 8.37 -19.34
CA LYS A 114 1.33 8.99 -19.60
C LYS A 114 0.64 9.26 -18.28
N THR A 115 0.14 10.46 -18.11
CA THR A 115 -0.75 10.82 -16.99
C THR A 115 -2.07 10.09 -17.17
N LYS A 116 -2.60 9.53 -16.11
CA LYS A 116 -3.86 8.77 -16.13
C LYS A 116 -5.10 9.67 -16.06
N SER A 117 -4.97 10.85 -15.48
CA SER A 117 -6.06 11.81 -15.33
C SER A 117 -6.32 12.53 -16.66
N ALA A 118 -7.57 12.49 -17.12
CA ALA A 118 -8.01 13.26 -18.29
C ALA A 118 -7.99 14.79 -18.02
N SER A 119 -8.10 15.18 -16.75
CA SER A 119 -8.06 16.57 -16.28
C SER A 119 -6.65 17.09 -15.98
N ALA A 120 -5.61 16.25 -16.20
CA ALA A 120 -4.25 16.70 -15.96
C ALA A 120 -3.88 17.82 -16.92
N GLN A 121 -3.61 19.00 -16.36
CA GLN A 121 -3.10 20.12 -17.14
C GLN A 121 -1.74 19.73 -17.72
N GLU A 122 -1.64 19.55 -19.03
CA GLU A 122 -0.43 19.12 -19.76
C GLU A 122 0.79 20.02 -19.48
N ALA A 123 0.57 21.24 -19.00
CA ALA A 123 1.62 22.20 -18.67
C ALA A 123 2.38 21.91 -17.36
N HIS A 124 1.88 20.97 -16.51
CA HIS A 124 2.52 20.69 -15.22
C HIS A 124 3.57 19.60 -15.33
N GLU A 125 4.68 19.79 -14.61
CA GLU A 125 5.70 18.75 -14.42
C GLU A 125 5.39 17.88 -13.18
N ALA A 126 6.00 16.70 -13.18
CA ALA A 126 6.10 15.86 -11.98
C ALA A 126 6.91 16.53 -10.87
N ILE A 127 6.80 16.01 -9.66
CA ILE A 127 7.64 16.44 -8.53
C ILE A 127 9.04 15.86 -8.73
N ARG A 128 10.01 16.74 -8.95
CA ARG A 128 11.41 16.39 -9.19
C ARG A 128 12.37 17.40 -8.59
N PRO A 129 13.66 17.07 -8.39
CA PRO A 129 14.69 18.06 -8.08
C PRO A 129 14.80 19.10 -9.19
N THR A 130 15.03 20.34 -8.84
CA THR A 130 15.38 21.39 -9.83
C THR A 130 16.76 21.13 -10.44
N ASN A 131 17.68 20.56 -9.64
CA ASN A 131 18.98 20.11 -10.08
C ASN A 131 19.25 18.68 -9.54
N VAL A 132 19.23 17.70 -10.43
CA VAL A 132 19.39 16.28 -10.08
C VAL A 132 20.82 15.92 -9.62
N ALA A 133 21.83 16.74 -9.94
CA ALA A 133 23.19 16.54 -9.51
C ALA A 133 23.41 16.84 -8.02
N ILE A 134 22.53 17.62 -7.40
CA ILE A 134 22.60 17.90 -5.96
C ILE A 134 22.10 16.68 -5.18
N GLU A 135 22.97 16.07 -4.38
CA GLU A 135 22.65 14.84 -3.65
C GLU A 135 21.99 15.08 -2.29
N ASP A 136 22.34 16.18 -1.64
CA ASP A 136 21.82 16.56 -0.34
C ASP A 136 21.47 18.06 -0.31
N VAL A 137 20.55 18.43 0.54
CA VAL A 137 20.06 19.80 0.68
C VAL A 137 20.14 20.24 2.14
N ALA A 138 20.30 21.55 2.37
CA ALA A 138 20.13 22.13 3.68
C ALA A 138 18.63 22.04 4.09
N GLY A 139 18.38 21.92 5.38
CA GLY A 139 17.03 21.87 5.93
C GLY A 139 16.88 20.83 7.07
N SER A 140 15.66 20.67 7.54
CA SER A 140 15.32 19.70 8.59
C SER A 140 15.55 18.27 8.14
N PRO A 141 15.62 17.30 9.06
CA PRO A 141 15.71 15.87 8.71
C PRO A 141 14.56 15.39 7.81
N TYR A 142 13.37 15.99 7.94
CA TYR A 142 12.22 15.66 7.09
C TYR A 142 12.43 16.11 5.64
N GLU A 143 12.90 17.34 5.44
CA GLU A 143 13.21 17.90 4.13
C GLU A 143 14.31 17.09 3.43
N LYS A 144 15.41 16.78 4.13
CA LYS A 144 16.51 15.98 3.60
C LYS A 144 16.06 14.58 3.15
N LYS A 145 15.30 13.87 4.00
CA LYS A 145 14.79 12.53 3.66
C LYS A 145 13.83 12.57 2.48
N LEU A 146 12.92 13.56 2.45
CA LEU A 146 11.96 13.70 1.37
C LEU A 146 12.65 14.05 0.04
N TYR A 147 13.62 14.97 0.06
CA TYR A 147 14.41 15.32 -1.12
C TYR A 147 15.14 14.11 -1.71
N LYS A 148 15.81 13.31 -0.87
CA LYS A 148 16.48 12.09 -1.30
C LYS A 148 15.51 11.10 -1.94
N LEU A 149 14.32 10.95 -1.40
CA LEU A 149 13.27 10.09 -1.96
C LEU A 149 12.82 10.60 -3.34
N ILE A 150 12.55 11.91 -3.48
CA ILE A 150 12.15 12.54 -4.74
C ILE A 150 13.25 12.40 -5.80
N ARG A 151 14.49 12.71 -5.43
CA ARG A 151 15.64 12.60 -6.34
C ARG A 151 15.83 11.15 -6.81
N ALA A 152 15.84 10.21 -5.91
CA ALA A 152 15.99 8.80 -6.23
C ALA A 152 14.88 8.29 -7.18
N LYS A 153 13.64 8.70 -6.96
CA LYS A 153 12.50 8.35 -7.83
C LYS A 153 12.66 8.95 -9.24
N THR A 154 13.09 10.21 -9.32
CA THR A 154 13.31 10.89 -10.60
C THR A 154 14.39 10.18 -11.40
N LEU A 155 15.55 9.89 -10.81
CA LEU A 155 16.63 9.16 -11.46
C LEU A 155 16.16 7.75 -11.87
N ALA A 156 15.54 7.00 -10.96
CA ALA A 156 15.04 5.66 -11.23
C ALA A 156 14.12 5.62 -12.44
N SER A 157 13.25 6.64 -12.61
CA SER A 157 12.32 6.72 -13.75
C SER A 157 13.02 6.75 -15.11
N GLN A 158 14.26 7.21 -15.17
CA GLN A 158 15.08 7.33 -16.38
C GLN A 158 16.20 6.28 -16.47
N MET A 159 16.18 5.26 -15.58
CA MET A 159 17.13 4.16 -15.58
C MET A 159 16.55 2.89 -16.21
N LYS A 160 17.41 2.00 -16.70
CA LYS A 160 17.00 0.69 -17.21
C LYS A 160 16.27 -0.13 -16.15
N PRO A 161 15.36 -1.05 -16.56
CA PRO A 161 14.80 -2.04 -15.66
C PRO A 161 15.90 -2.83 -14.96
N ALA A 162 15.60 -3.31 -13.78
CA ALA A 162 16.40 -4.39 -13.20
C ALA A 162 16.06 -5.69 -13.91
N GLU A 163 17.10 -6.45 -14.24
CA GLU A 163 17.00 -7.78 -14.82
C GLU A 163 17.15 -8.81 -13.71
N ILE A 164 16.23 -9.74 -13.66
CA ILE A 164 16.15 -10.77 -12.62
C ILE A 164 16.12 -12.15 -13.27
N GLU A 165 16.72 -13.11 -12.61
CA GLU A 165 16.54 -14.53 -12.91
C GLU A 165 15.65 -15.15 -11.83
N LYS A 166 14.51 -15.69 -12.26
CA LYS A 166 13.60 -16.44 -11.38
C LYS A 166 13.92 -17.93 -11.54
N THR A 167 14.20 -18.58 -10.43
CA THR A 167 14.42 -20.03 -10.38
C THR A 167 13.24 -20.68 -9.66
N ILE A 168 12.64 -21.69 -10.29
CA ILE A 168 11.62 -22.53 -9.70
C ILE A 168 12.20 -23.96 -9.69
N ILE A 169 12.28 -24.55 -8.51
CA ILE A 169 12.71 -25.94 -8.32
C ILE A 169 11.46 -26.73 -7.93
N SER A 170 11.08 -27.69 -8.73
CA SER A 170 10.01 -28.65 -8.44
C SER A 170 10.60 -29.86 -7.74
N ILE A 171 9.95 -30.30 -6.67
CA ILE A 171 10.42 -31.39 -5.82
C ILE A 171 9.29 -32.42 -5.71
N ASP A 172 9.50 -33.57 -6.29
CA ASP A 172 8.56 -34.69 -6.24
C ASP A 172 8.60 -35.38 -4.89
N ILE A 173 7.46 -35.86 -4.45
CA ILE A 173 7.25 -36.61 -3.23
C ILE A 173 6.93 -38.04 -3.64
N SER A 174 7.73 -39.03 -3.22
CA SER A 174 7.64 -40.42 -3.73
C SER A 174 6.28 -41.11 -3.48
N SER A 175 5.49 -40.68 -2.53
CA SER A 175 4.23 -41.32 -2.10
C SER A 175 2.95 -40.68 -2.61
N VAL A 176 3.03 -39.48 -3.22
CA VAL A 176 1.87 -38.67 -3.64
C VAL A 176 2.17 -37.98 -4.96
N THR A 177 1.12 -37.37 -5.56
CA THR A 177 1.23 -36.64 -6.84
C THR A 177 1.47 -35.15 -6.68
N GLU A 178 1.28 -34.63 -5.48
CA GLU A 178 1.55 -33.25 -5.14
C GLU A 178 3.06 -33.02 -5.06
N ASN A 179 3.49 -31.80 -5.40
CA ASN A 179 4.90 -31.41 -5.43
C ASN A 179 5.15 -30.23 -4.50
N PHE A 180 6.37 -30.15 -3.97
CA PHE A 180 6.85 -28.91 -3.38
C PHE A 180 7.52 -28.05 -4.45
N GLU A 181 7.29 -26.73 -4.38
CA GLU A 181 7.99 -25.76 -5.19
C GLU A 181 8.86 -24.85 -4.30
N ALA A 182 10.13 -24.72 -4.66
CA ALA A 182 11.01 -23.69 -4.12
C ALA A 182 11.20 -22.59 -5.16
N LYS A 183 10.94 -21.34 -4.76
CA LYS A 183 11.04 -20.17 -5.65
C LYS A 183 12.17 -19.26 -5.18
N GLY A 184 13.10 -18.97 -6.08
CA GLY A 184 14.19 -18.04 -5.88
C GLY A 184 14.15 -16.93 -6.90
N GLU A 185 14.81 -15.82 -6.58
CA GLU A 185 14.98 -14.69 -7.48
C GLU A 185 16.31 -14.02 -7.18
N VAL A 186 17.12 -13.83 -8.22
CA VAL A 186 18.41 -13.17 -8.15
C VAL A 186 18.42 -11.97 -9.10
N VAL A 187 18.93 -10.85 -8.66
CA VAL A 187 19.13 -9.66 -9.50
C VAL A 187 20.43 -9.86 -10.30
N VAL A 188 20.27 -10.01 -11.61
CA VAL A 188 21.39 -10.13 -12.57
C VAL A 188 21.97 -8.77 -12.95
N PHE A 189 21.09 -7.79 -13.13
CA PHE A 189 21.44 -6.40 -13.38
C PHE A 189 20.52 -5.51 -12.53
N ASP A 190 21.11 -4.69 -11.67
CA ASP A 190 20.34 -3.91 -10.70
C ASP A 190 19.55 -2.74 -11.32
N GLY A 191 20.00 -2.18 -12.44
CA GLY A 191 19.28 -1.13 -13.13
C GLY A 191 18.86 0.01 -12.20
N PHE A 192 17.56 0.36 -12.21
CA PHE A 192 17.04 1.43 -11.36
C PHE A 192 17.09 1.11 -9.85
N LEU A 193 17.19 -0.16 -9.46
CA LEU A 193 17.31 -0.56 -8.05
C LEU A 193 18.58 -0.02 -7.40
N LYS A 194 19.59 0.34 -8.20
CA LYS A 194 20.81 1.01 -7.76
C LYS A 194 20.56 2.27 -6.95
N VAL A 195 19.57 3.05 -7.38
CA VAL A 195 19.21 4.34 -6.73
C VAL A 195 17.88 4.25 -5.97
N TYR A 196 17.04 3.30 -6.30
CA TYR A 196 15.71 3.12 -5.70
C TYR A 196 15.49 1.67 -5.29
N PRO A 197 16.12 1.23 -4.19
CA PRO A 197 16.10 -0.17 -3.77
C PRO A 197 14.69 -0.65 -3.42
N SER A 198 14.42 -1.91 -3.73
CA SER A 198 13.22 -2.62 -3.29
C SER A 198 13.42 -3.14 -1.86
N SER A 199 12.32 -3.29 -1.11
CA SER A 199 12.32 -4.02 0.16
C SER A 199 12.45 -5.54 -0.02
N GLN A 200 12.26 -6.04 -1.22
CA GLN A 200 12.37 -7.45 -1.54
C GLN A 200 13.85 -7.83 -1.63
N LYS A 201 14.26 -8.75 -0.76
CA LYS A 201 15.63 -9.28 -0.76
C LYS A 201 15.79 -10.34 -1.84
N ASP A 202 16.99 -10.44 -2.39
CA ASP A 202 17.37 -11.56 -3.23
C ASP A 202 17.23 -12.85 -2.43
N LEU A 203 16.60 -13.84 -3.05
CA LEU A 203 16.45 -15.18 -2.49
C LEU A 203 17.29 -16.13 -3.37
N ASP A 204 18.57 -16.20 -3.02
CA ASP A 204 19.49 -17.13 -3.68
C ASP A 204 19.10 -18.56 -3.36
N MET A 205 19.14 -19.43 -4.37
CA MET A 205 18.81 -20.83 -4.24
C MET A 205 20.10 -21.67 -4.13
N PRO A 206 20.12 -22.66 -3.23
CA PRO A 206 21.26 -23.56 -3.17
C PRO A 206 21.46 -24.27 -4.51
N PRO A 207 22.70 -24.58 -4.89
CA PRO A 207 22.96 -25.35 -6.08
C PRO A 207 22.44 -26.77 -5.89
N VAL A 208 21.49 -27.17 -6.72
CA VAL A 208 20.94 -28.54 -6.76
C VAL A 208 20.80 -28.99 -8.21
N SER A 209 20.73 -30.30 -8.42
CA SER A 209 20.61 -30.90 -9.75
C SER A 209 19.32 -31.71 -9.89
N VAL A 210 18.79 -31.83 -11.10
CA VAL A 210 17.65 -32.71 -11.39
C VAL A 210 18.03 -34.15 -11.07
N GLY A 211 17.17 -34.87 -10.37
CA GLY A 211 17.42 -36.20 -9.87
C GLY A 211 18.10 -36.27 -8.49
N GLU A 212 18.48 -35.13 -7.93
CA GLU A 212 19.07 -35.05 -6.59
C GLU A 212 18.02 -35.31 -5.51
N GLU A 213 18.33 -36.23 -4.59
CA GLU A 213 17.51 -36.47 -3.41
C GLU A 213 17.82 -35.43 -2.32
N LEU A 214 16.77 -34.76 -1.86
CA LEU A 214 16.88 -33.70 -0.87
C LEU A 214 16.59 -34.20 0.53
N ARG A 215 17.39 -33.70 1.49
CA ARG A 215 17.09 -33.82 2.92
C ARG A 215 16.38 -32.58 3.41
N TYR A 216 15.46 -32.76 4.35
CA TYR A 216 14.75 -31.65 4.97
C TYR A 216 15.07 -31.57 6.47
N ASP A 217 15.05 -30.38 7.03
CA ASP A 217 15.14 -30.18 8.47
C ASP A 217 13.79 -30.46 9.13
N HIS A 218 12.74 -29.92 8.53
CA HIS A 218 11.36 -30.16 8.93
C HIS A 218 10.38 -29.86 7.81
N ILE A 219 9.23 -30.54 7.85
CA ILE A 219 8.05 -30.20 7.05
C ILE A 219 7.00 -29.66 8.02
N MET A 220 6.42 -28.51 7.70
CA MET A 220 5.46 -27.84 8.55
C MET A 220 4.19 -27.51 7.78
N ALA A 221 3.04 -27.92 8.29
CA ALA A 221 1.76 -27.44 7.85
C ALA A 221 1.18 -26.50 8.92
N LYS A 222 0.74 -25.33 8.49
CA LYS A 222 0.22 -24.28 9.36
C LYS A 222 -1.20 -23.92 8.95
N GLU A 223 -2.10 -23.87 9.92
CA GLU A 223 -3.45 -23.35 9.73
C GLU A 223 -3.38 -21.89 9.27
N ILE A 224 -4.16 -21.55 8.27
CA ILE A 224 -4.27 -20.20 7.73
C ILE A 224 -5.71 -19.71 7.81
N PHE A 225 -5.87 -18.44 8.05
CA PHE A 225 -7.16 -17.78 8.16
C PHE A 225 -7.37 -16.80 7.03
N GLN A 226 -8.58 -16.72 6.53
CA GLN A 226 -8.96 -15.64 5.64
C GLN A 226 -8.87 -14.32 6.40
N LYS A 227 -8.14 -13.37 5.86
CA LYS A 227 -7.98 -12.06 6.47
C LYS A 227 -9.00 -11.09 5.88
N PRO A 228 -9.65 -10.26 6.72
CA PRO A 228 -10.45 -9.16 6.21
C PRO A 228 -9.56 -8.15 5.47
N PRO A 229 -10.14 -7.26 4.65
CA PRO A 229 -9.41 -6.14 4.07
C PRO A 229 -8.66 -5.36 5.15
N ALA A 230 -7.44 -4.98 4.85
CA ALA A 230 -6.63 -4.22 5.80
C ALA A 230 -7.20 -2.80 5.99
N ARG A 231 -7.20 -2.30 7.25
CA ARG A 231 -7.48 -0.89 7.50
C ARG A 231 -6.47 0.01 6.80
N TYR A 232 -6.89 1.21 6.41
CA TYR A 232 -6.06 2.16 5.70
C TYR A 232 -4.95 2.73 6.59
N THR A 233 -3.75 2.88 6.01
CA THR A 233 -2.78 3.87 6.46
C THR A 233 -3.09 5.20 5.78
N GLU A 234 -2.50 6.33 6.21
CA GLU A 234 -2.68 7.59 5.51
C GLU A 234 -2.33 7.48 4.01
N GLY A 235 -1.19 6.84 3.69
CA GLY A 235 -0.78 6.65 2.30
C GLY A 235 -1.73 5.78 1.48
N SER A 236 -2.26 4.69 2.05
CA SER A 236 -3.24 3.86 1.34
C SER A 236 -4.61 4.50 1.23
N LEU A 237 -4.97 5.41 2.16
CA LEU A 237 -6.18 6.22 2.04
C LEU A 237 -6.06 7.28 0.94
N VAL A 238 -4.90 7.96 0.82
CA VAL A 238 -4.62 8.85 -0.32
C VAL A 238 -4.81 8.12 -1.65
N LYS A 239 -4.25 6.92 -1.76
CA LYS A 239 -4.42 6.09 -2.95
C LYS A 239 -5.90 5.79 -3.23
N LYS A 240 -6.67 5.44 -2.20
CA LYS A 240 -8.10 5.14 -2.36
C LYS A 240 -8.92 6.36 -2.75
N LEU A 241 -8.63 7.53 -2.20
CA LEU A 241 -9.26 8.79 -2.58
C LEU A 241 -9.00 9.12 -4.06
N GLU A 242 -7.74 8.99 -4.50
CA GLU A 242 -7.35 9.17 -5.91
C GLU A 242 -8.08 8.18 -6.85
N GLU A 243 -8.14 6.89 -6.47
CA GLU A 243 -8.85 5.86 -7.23
C GLU A 243 -10.37 6.14 -7.39
N LEU A 244 -10.96 6.79 -6.39
CA LEU A 244 -12.37 7.16 -6.37
C LEU A 244 -12.65 8.53 -6.98
N GLY A 245 -11.63 9.29 -7.40
CA GLY A 245 -11.78 10.66 -7.89
C GLY A 245 -12.09 11.69 -6.81
N ILE A 246 -11.97 11.33 -5.54
CA ILE A 246 -12.29 12.18 -4.39
C ILE A 246 -11.06 13.01 -3.99
N GLY A 247 -11.18 14.30 -4.01
CA GLY A 247 -10.09 15.24 -3.71
C GLY A 247 -9.14 15.46 -4.88
N ARG A 248 -8.21 16.36 -4.67
CA ARG A 248 -7.19 16.79 -5.65
C ARG A 248 -5.82 16.90 -4.96
N PRO A 249 -4.72 17.09 -5.69
CA PRO A 249 -3.39 17.30 -5.11
C PRO A 249 -3.34 18.33 -3.98
N SER A 250 -4.23 19.31 -4.00
CA SER A 250 -4.34 20.35 -2.97
C SER A 250 -5.06 19.91 -1.70
N THR A 251 -5.91 18.89 -1.74
CA THR A 251 -6.85 18.56 -0.66
C THR A 251 -6.58 17.21 0.04
N TYR A 252 -5.88 16.25 -0.57
CA TYR A 252 -5.65 14.93 0.05
C TYR A 252 -5.13 15.01 1.49
N ALA A 253 -4.05 15.77 1.72
CA ALA A 253 -3.47 15.89 3.05
C ALA A 253 -4.42 16.59 4.04
N THR A 254 -5.18 17.58 3.58
CA THR A 254 -6.15 18.31 4.39
C THR A 254 -7.33 17.43 4.79
N ILE A 255 -7.86 16.62 3.88
CA ILE A 255 -8.95 15.66 4.16
C ILE A 255 -8.51 14.72 5.28
N ILE A 256 -7.34 14.08 5.12
CA ILE A 256 -6.82 13.12 6.09
C ILE A 256 -6.50 13.75 7.44
N ASP A 257 -5.93 14.95 7.45
CA ASP A 257 -5.66 15.69 8.69
C ASP A 257 -6.97 16.10 9.38
N THR A 258 -7.96 16.58 8.63
CA THR A 258 -9.24 17.05 9.17
C THR A 258 -10.03 15.95 9.87
N VAL A 259 -10.13 14.75 9.30
CA VAL A 259 -10.86 13.64 9.93
C VAL A 259 -10.21 13.19 11.24
N GLN A 260 -8.89 13.33 11.36
CA GLN A 260 -8.15 13.05 12.58
C GLN A 260 -8.28 14.18 13.61
N VAL A 261 -8.08 15.43 13.20
CA VAL A 261 -8.19 16.60 14.10
C VAL A 261 -9.60 16.75 14.67
N ARG A 262 -10.63 16.41 13.90
CA ARG A 262 -12.02 16.41 14.37
C ARG A 262 -12.37 15.17 15.21
N GLY A 263 -11.43 14.22 15.37
CA GLY A 263 -11.66 13.01 16.13
C GLY A 263 -12.64 12.03 15.50
N TYR A 264 -12.81 12.06 14.17
CA TYR A 264 -13.65 11.08 13.46
C TYR A 264 -12.90 9.78 13.18
N ALA A 265 -11.60 9.88 13.03
CA ALA A 265 -10.68 8.77 12.93
C ALA A 265 -9.41 9.06 13.72
N GLU A 266 -8.77 8.05 14.24
CA GLU A 266 -7.52 8.15 14.97
C GLU A 266 -6.48 7.16 14.44
N LYS A 267 -5.21 7.41 14.77
CA LYS A 267 -4.13 6.51 14.38
C LYS A 267 -3.97 5.42 15.43
N GLY A 268 -4.26 4.19 15.05
CA GLY A 268 -4.13 3.04 15.94
C GLY A 268 -2.68 2.73 16.31
N ASP A 269 -2.50 2.23 17.51
CA ASP A 269 -1.23 1.79 18.11
C ASP A 269 -1.25 0.31 18.53
N GLY A 270 -2.42 -0.35 18.44
CA GLY A 270 -2.62 -1.72 18.87
C GLY A 270 -1.74 -2.72 18.13
N GLU A 271 -0.99 -3.51 18.88
CA GLU A 271 -0.11 -4.55 18.32
C GLU A 271 -0.84 -5.80 17.84
N GLY A 272 -2.14 -5.88 18.06
CA GLY A 272 -2.98 -7.03 17.75
C GLY A 272 -3.19 -7.94 18.96
N GLN A 273 -4.06 -8.93 18.78
CA GLN A 273 -4.42 -9.92 19.79
C GLN A 273 -3.77 -11.27 19.48
N PRO A 274 -3.37 -12.04 20.50
CA PRO A 274 -2.88 -13.39 20.30
C PRO A 274 -4.00 -14.28 19.78
N ARG A 275 -3.69 -15.12 18.81
CA ARG A 275 -4.56 -16.15 18.28
C ARG A 275 -3.83 -17.48 18.26
N ASN A 276 -4.49 -18.53 18.70
CA ASN A 276 -4.01 -19.88 18.59
C ASN A 276 -4.08 -20.34 17.11
N VAL A 277 -3.04 -20.98 16.66
CA VAL A 277 -2.90 -21.52 15.29
C VAL A 277 -2.41 -22.94 15.38
N ILE A 278 -3.13 -23.86 14.75
CA ILE A 278 -2.73 -25.26 14.68
C ILE A 278 -1.58 -25.38 13.69
N THR A 279 -0.54 -26.07 14.13
CA THR A 279 0.64 -26.35 13.31
C THR A 279 0.99 -27.83 13.46
N TYR A 280 1.26 -28.49 12.35
CA TYR A 280 1.81 -29.83 12.30
C TYR A 280 3.26 -29.77 11.87
N LYS A 281 4.10 -30.59 12.48
CA LYS A 281 5.53 -30.65 12.17
C LYS A 281 6.00 -32.10 12.01
N ILE A 282 6.80 -32.34 11.00
CA ILE A 282 7.58 -33.56 10.81
C ILE A 282 9.04 -33.14 10.87
N SER A 283 9.81 -33.67 11.83
CA SER A 283 11.25 -33.40 11.98
C SER A 283 12.06 -34.48 11.32
N SER A 284 13.18 -34.11 10.66
CA SER A 284 14.11 -35.10 10.08
C SER A 284 14.93 -35.76 11.15
N GLY A 285 15.41 -37.00 10.85
CA GLY A 285 16.44 -37.67 11.65
C GLY A 285 15.96 -38.65 12.72
N THR A 286 14.66 -38.90 12.83
CA THR A 286 14.14 -40.00 13.66
C THR A 286 13.79 -41.22 12.79
N THR A 287 14.20 -42.43 13.22
CA THR A 287 13.86 -43.71 12.56
C THR A 287 12.34 -43.99 12.54
N ASP A 288 11.54 -43.09 13.17
CA ASP A 288 10.10 -43.16 13.28
C ASP A 288 9.58 -41.74 13.21
N SER A 289 9.50 -41.17 11.96
CA SER A 289 9.04 -39.80 11.72
C SER A 289 7.61 -39.65 12.19
N LYS A 290 7.39 -38.86 13.24
CA LYS A 290 6.08 -38.58 13.80
C LYS A 290 5.55 -37.24 13.30
N VAL A 291 4.25 -37.21 13.04
CA VAL A 291 3.53 -35.99 12.79
C VAL A 291 3.12 -35.40 14.14
N GLU A 292 3.82 -34.36 14.55
CA GLU A 292 3.57 -33.69 15.82
C GLU A 292 2.60 -32.54 15.62
N ARG A 293 1.55 -32.50 16.44
CA ARG A 293 0.56 -31.41 16.47
C ARG A 293 0.92 -30.44 17.55
N GLU A 294 1.09 -29.19 17.20
CA GLU A 294 1.39 -28.08 18.12
C GLU A 294 0.37 -26.96 17.96
N ILE A 295 0.13 -26.20 19.03
CA ILE A 295 -0.61 -24.96 18.98
C ILE A 295 0.37 -23.83 19.25
N ILE A 296 0.58 -23.00 18.24
CA ILE A 296 1.42 -21.79 18.36
C ILE A 296 0.54 -20.56 18.47
N GLN A 297 1.07 -19.51 19.08
CA GLN A 297 0.40 -18.21 19.14
C GLN A 297 0.97 -17.27 18.07
N GLU A 298 0.07 -16.65 17.30
CA GLU A 298 0.42 -15.54 16.42
C GLU A 298 -0.38 -14.28 16.75
N LYS A 299 0.20 -13.11 16.55
CA LYS A 299 -0.52 -11.85 16.69
C LYS A 299 -1.34 -11.58 15.43
N THR A 300 -2.62 -11.24 15.60
CA THR A 300 -3.53 -10.86 14.52
C THR A 300 -4.26 -9.56 14.82
N GLY A 301 -4.75 -8.86 13.79
CA GLY A 301 -5.54 -7.65 13.95
C GLY A 301 -4.76 -6.42 14.42
N SER A 302 -3.44 -6.34 14.17
CA SER A 302 -2.66 -5.14 14.49
C SER A 302 -3.22 -3.91 13.78
N THR A 303 -3.41 -2.84 14.55
CA THR A 303 -3.89 -1.54 14.09
C THR A 303 -2.79 -0.50 14.00
N LYS A 304 -1.56 -0.87 14.36
CA LYS A 304 -0.42 0.03 14.43
C LYS A 304 -0.21 0.81 13.14
N GLY A 305 -0.28 2.15 13.24
CA GLY A 305 -0.12 3.07 12.11
C GLY A 305 -1.26 3.09 11.11
N LYS A 306 -2.40 2.47 11.43
CA LYS A 306 -3.61 2.46 10.59
C LYS A 306 -4.64 3.43 11.14
N LEU A 307 -5.47 3.96 10.28
CA LEU A 307 -6.60 4.80 10.66
C LEU A 307 -7.76 3.92 11.14
N ILE A 308 -8.29 4.28 12.30
CA ILE A 308 -9.41 3.59 12.96
C ILE A 308 -10.51 4.61 13.16
N PRO A 309 -11.76 4.33 12.76
CA PRO A 309 -12.87 5.20 13.11
C PRO A 309 -13.05 5.24 14.63
N THR A 310 -13.41 6.39 15.16
CA THR A 310 -13.80 6.56 16.56
C THR A 310 -15.30 6.33 16.71
N PRO A 311 -15.82 6.09 17.93
CA PRO A 311 -17.27 6.02 18.13
C PRO A 311 -18.02 7.26 17.63
N ALA A 312 -17.42 8.45 17.79
CA ALA A 312 -17.99 9.68 17.27
C ALA A 312 -18.01 9.70 15.73
N GLY A 313 -16.95 9.17 15.10
CA GLY A 313 -16.90 9.05 13.65
C GLY A 313 -17.91 8.04 13.10
N GLU A 314 -18.12 6.93 13.79
CA GLU A 314 -19.12 5.91 13.42
C GLU A 314 -20.54 6.50 13.50
N VAL A 315 -20.90 7.12 14.63
CA VAL A 315 -22.21 7.78 14.80
C VAL A 315 -22.45 8.85 13.74
N LEU A 316 -21.44 9.68 13.44
CA LEU A 316 -21.55 10.69 12.38
C LEU A 316 -21.75 10.04 11.00
N SER A 317 -20.99 9.00 10.70
CA SER A 317 -21.09 8.27 9.43
C SER A 317 -22.50 7.68 9.26
N ASP A 318 -23.04 7.03 10.30
CA ASP A 318 -24.37 6.43 10.27
C ASP A 318 -25.45 7.50 10.06
N PHE A 319 -25.37 8.61 10.80
CA PHE A 319 -26.29 9.74 10.65
C PHE A 319 -26.27 10.32 9.23
N LEU A 320 -25.06 10.53 8.67
CA LEU A 320 -24.92 11.08 7.32
C LEU A 320 -25.42 10.11 6.25
N ASN A 321 -25.17 8.82 6.40
CA ASN A 321 -25.70 7.80 5.48
C ASN A 321 -27.22 7.69 5.52
N GLU A 322 -27.83 7.86 6.68
CA GLU A 322 -29.29 7.82 6.84
C GLU A 322 -29.99 9.06 6.28
N HIS A 323 -29.46 10.25 6.57
CA HIS A 323 -30.16 11.50 6.30
C HIS A 323 -29.59 12.32 5.12
N PHE A 324 -28.34 12.03 4.71
CA PHE A 324 -27.60 12.75 3.67
C PHE A 324 -26.91 11.83 2.68
N ASN A 325 -27.52 10.67 2.39
CA ASN A 325 -26.91 9.59 1.60
C ASN A 325 -26.35 10.05 0.25
N GLN A 326 -27.01 10.99 -0.44
CA GLN A 326 -26.53 11.55 -1.71
C GLN A 326 -25.22 12.31 -1.55
N VAL A 327 -25.05 13.07 -0.45
CA VAL A 327 -23.86 13.89 -0.20
C VAL A 327 -22.65 13.04 0.22
N VAL A 328 -22.89 11.88 0.86
CA VAL A 328 -21.81 10.96 1.28
C VAL A 328 -21.52 9.88 0.26
N ASP A 329 -22.25 9.84 -0.85
CA ASP A 329 -21.94 8.96 -1.97
C ASP A 329 -20.59 9.32 -2.59
N TYR A 330 -19.76 8.30 -2.84
CA TYR A 330 -18.43 8.53 -3.40
C TYR A 330 -18.48 9.05 -4.84
N GLY A 331 -19.43 8.57 -5.63
CA GLY A 331 -19.64 9.03 -7.01
C GLY A 331 -20.02 10.50 -7.04
N TRP A 332 -20.93 10.92 -6.17
CA TRP A 332 -21.35 12.31 -6.11
C TRP A 332 -20.18 13.29 -5.84
N THR A 333 -19.29 12.93 -4.89
CA THR A 333 -18.11 13.78 -4.61
C THR A 333 -17.16 13.83 -5.81
N ALA A 334 -16.99 12.71 -6.51
CA ALA A 334 -16.15 12.65 -7.72
C ALA A 334 -16.74 13.49 -8.86
N ASP A 335 -18.05 13.41 -9.08
CA ASP A 335 -18.77 14.17 -10.12
C ASP A 335 -18.66 15.69 -9.84
N LEU A 336 -18.84 16.12 -8.58
CA LEU A 336 -18.69 17.52 -8.19
C LEU A 336 -17.25 18.05 -8.40
N GLU A 337 -16.24 17.23 -8.16
CA GLU A 337 -14.84 17.59 -8.46
C GLU A 337 -14.61 17.69 -9.98
N GLU A 338 -15.29 16.89 -10.80
CA GLU A 338 -15.27 17.00 -12.25
C GLU A 338 -15.97 18.28 -12.74
N ASP A 339 -17.12 18.63 -12.15
CA ASP A 339 -17.82 19.87 -12.45
C ASP A 339 -16.97 21.10 -12.12
N PHE A 340 -16.19 21.06 -11.04
CA PHE A 340 -15.23 22.12 -10.73
C PHE A 340 -14.14 22.25 -11.81
N ASP A 341 -13.66 21.14 -12.35
CA ASP A 341 -12.71 21.15 -13.45
C ASP A 341 -13.34 21.76 -14.72
N LYS A 342 -14.61 21.44 -15.05
CA LYS A 342 -15.35 22.02 -16.17
C LYS A 342 -15.61 23.52 -15.98
N ILE A 343 -15.96 23.94 -14.76
CA ILE A 343 -16.10 25.38 -14.44
C ILE A 343 -14.76 26.11 -14.66
N ALA A 344 -13.64 25.48 -14.27
CA ALA A 344 -12.32 26.09 -14.41
C ALA A 344 -11.90 26.35 -15.86
N ILE A 345 -12.36 25.52 -16.81
CA ILE A 345 -12.11 25.68 -18.24
C ILE A 345 -13.22 26.44 -18.97
N GLY A 346 -14.32 26.79 -18.29
CA GLY A 346 -15.40 27.56 -18.82
C GLY A 346 -16.50 26.75 -19.54
N ASP A 347 -16.50 25.44 -19.40
CA ASP A 347 -17.48 24.54 -20.02
C ASP A 347 -18.79 24.47 -19.22
N GLU A 348 -18.76 24.81 -17.93
CA GLU A 348 -19.93 24.84 -17.05
C GLU A 348 -20.04 26.17 -16.27
N ASN A 349 -21.29 26.54 -15.92
CA ASN A 349 -21.59 27.76 -15.17
C ASN A 349 -21.60 27.46 -13.66
N ARG A 350 -20.70 28.14 -12.90
CA ARG A 350 -20.60 27.99 -11.45
C ARG A 350 -21.93 28.14 -10.71
N ASN A 351 -22.79 29.11 -11.14
CA ASN A 351 -24.05 29.39 -10.43
C ASN A 351 -25.08 28.27 -10.65
N GLU A 352 -25.09 27.66 -11.84
CA GLU A 352 -25.95 26.51 -12.15
C GLU A 352 -25.56 25.30 -11.32
N VAL A 353 -24.28 24.94 -11.29
CA VAL A 353 -23.76 23.84 -10.46
C VAL A 353 -24.04 24.07 -8.96
N LEU A 354 -23.88 25.31 -8.48
CA LEU A 354 -24.22 25.64 -7.08
C LEU A 354 -25.70 25.50 -6.80
N ASP A 355 -26.57 25.88 -7.72
CA ASP A 355 -28.02 25.83 -7.56
C ASP A 355 -28.53 24.39 -7.57
N GLU A 356 -27.99 23.56 -8.45
CA GLU A 356 -28.27 22.12 -8.53
C GLU A 356 -27.85 21.39 -7.25
N PHE A 357 -26.72 21.75 -6.66
CA PHE A 357 -26.29 21.23 -5.38
C PHE A 357 -27.13 21.76 -4.21
N TYR A 358 -27.30 23.08 -4.12
CA TYR A 358 -27.85 23.72 -2.94
C TYR A 358 -29.32 23.39 -2.68
N LYS A 359 -30.15 23.33 -3.72
CA LYS A 359 -31.59 23.09 -3.59
C LYS A 359 -31.91 21.74 -2.90
N PRO A 360 -31.41 20.60 -3.39
CA PRO A 360 -31.67 19.30 -2.72
C PRO A 360 -30.99 19.22 -1.35
N PHE A 361 -29.79 19.77 -1.20
CA PHE A 361 -29.06 19.78 0.08
C PHE A 361 -29.78 20.60 1.14
N HIS A 362 -30.24 21.79 0.80
CA HIS A 362 -31.00 22.66 1.72
C HIS A 362 -32.31 21.99 2.18
N LYS A 363 -32.98 21.29 1.27
CA LYS A 363 -34.17 20.49 1.62
C LYS A 363 -33.86 19.42 2.70
N LEU A 364 -32.78 18.68 2.53
CA LEU A 364 -32.32 17.69 3.52
C LEU A 364 -32.01 18.34 4.88
N ILE A 365 -31.38 19.53 4.88
CA ILE A 365 -31.11 20.28 6.12
C ILE A 365 -32.43 20.66 6.84
N VAL A 366 -33.42 21.14 6.11
CA VAL A 366 -34.72 21.52 6.68
C VAL A 366 -35.44 20.28 7.26
N GLU A 367 -35.43 19.17 6.53
CA GLU A 367 -36.02 17.91 6.96
C GLU A 367 -35.31 17.33 8.19
N SER A 368 -33.98 17.46 8.27
CA SER A 368 -33.19 17.01 9.41
C SER A 368 -33.30 17.90 10.65
N GLY A 369 -33.77 19.14 10.50
CA GLY A 369 -33.87 20.10 11.61
C GLY A 369 -34.81 19.71 12.75
N GLY A 370 -35.67 18.70 12.54
CA GLY A 370 -36.54 18.11 13.56
C GLY A 370 -35.98 16.91 14.31
N ILE A 371 -34.77 16.46 13.96
CA ILE A 371 -34.17 15.26 14.56
C ILE A 371 -33.61 15.63 15.94
N ASP A 372 -34.12 14.97 16.99
CA ASP A 372 -33.62 15.17 18.35
C ASP A 372 -32.24 14.51 18.49
N ARG A 373 -31.35 15.19 19.24
CA ARG A 373 -30.00 14.74 19.51
C ARG A 373 -29.93 13.35 20.18
N SER A 374 -30.95 13.00 20.97
CA SER A 374 -31.09 11.71 21.60
C SER A 374 -31.37 10.56 20.61
N GLN A 375 -31.93 10.84 19.45
CA GLN A 375 -32.18 9.85 18.39
C GLN A 375 -30.89 9.52 17.61
N VAL A 376 -29.95 10.45 17.56
CA VAL A 376 -28.64 10.28 16.87
C VAL A 376 -27.62 9.60 17.78
N ALA A 377 -27.65 9.94 19.08
CA ALA A 377 -26.82 9.28 20.07
C ALA A 377 -27.42 7.89 20.35
N GLN A 378 -26.92 6.84 19.72
CA GLN A 378 -27.12 5.46 20.16
C GLN A 378 -26.49 5.31 21.55
N SER A 379 -27.16 5.85 22.57
CA SER A 379 -26.76 5.67 23.95
C SER A 379 -26.97 4.21 24.31
N ARG A 380 -25.89 3.47 24.44
CA ARG A 380 -25.94 2.10 24.95
C ARG A 380 -26.17 2.15 26.44
N GLU A 381 -27.26 1.61 26.89
CA GLU A 381 -27.52 1.41 28.32
C GLU A 381 -26.39 0.52 28.88
N ILE A 382 -25.54 1.10 29.72
CA ILE A 382 -24.41 0.41 30.37
C ILE A 382 -24.91 -0.31 31.66
N GLY A 383 -25.99 0.22 32.26
CA GLY A 383 -26.60 -0.31 33.48
C GLY A 383 -27.21 0.80 34.32
N VAL A 384 -27.58 0.45 35.57
CA VAL A 384 -28.14 1.40 36.54
C VAL A 384 -27.08 1.74 37.58
N ASP A 385 -26.83 3.04 37.80
CA ASP A 385 -25.97 3.50 38.87
C ASP A 385 -26.51 3.01 40.24
N PRO A 386 -25.78 2.17 40.97
CA PRO A 386 -26.23 1.59 42.21
C PRO A 386 -26.48 2.61 43.34
N LYS A 387 -25.92 3.84 43.23
CA LYS A 387 -26.12 4.88 44.24
C LYS A 387 -27.30 5.81 43.94
N THR A 388 -27.56 6.10 42.69
CA THR A 388 -28.57 7.06 42.29
C THR A 388 -29.81 6.43 41.67
N GLY A 389 -29.77 5.13 41.31
CA GLY A 389 -30.82 4.43 40.59
C GLY A 389 -31.08 4.94 39.18
N LYS A 390 -30.21 5.80 38.63
CA LYS A 390 -30.34 6.34 37.27
C LYS A 390 -29.69 5.41 36.27
N ILE A 391 -30.29 5.35 35.09
CA ILE A 391 -29.70 4.66 33.95
C ILE A 391 -28.43 5.37 33.55
N VAL A 392 -27.34 4.63 33.46
CA VAL A 392 -26.05 5.08 32.90
C VAL A 392 -26.03 4.69 31.45
N LEU A 393 -25.93 5.68 30.59
CA LEU A 393 -25.91 5.54 29.12
C LEU A 393 -24.46 5.57 28.64
#